data_0e57b689c092114035526b8f4222ae7a
#
_entry.id   0e57b689c092114035526b8f4222ae7a
#
_cell.length_a   1.000
_cell.length_b   1.000
_cell.length_c   1.000
_cell.angle_alpha   90.00
_cell.angle_beta   90.00
_cell.angle_gamma   90.00
#
_symmetry.space_group_name_H-M   'P 1'
#
loop_
_entity.id
_entity.type
_entity.pdbx_description
1 polymer ?
#
loop_
_entity_poly.entity_id
_entity_poly.type
_entity_poly.pdbx_seq_one_letter_code
_entity_poly.pdbx_strand_id
1 'polypeptide(L)'
;TSNKQSLNDNLLAGAVLQQDLFSIIVRFRTFQYVLNADIAKMYRQIKIHPNDTNYQLVLWRNHPSEPLNTYRLLTLTYGTKPASFIATRCLKELADQNQARYPVASEIIRRDFYMDDLLTGADSIEDLTEIKNDVTAILKQGQFELRKFQSNELSVVSNNDNFHDSNVQLHKDKFTKILGLCWNPTVDNLSYEIILKNIPNKVTKRAILSVTAQIFDPLGLLGPIIMHAKLILQRLWTLKLGWDESVPADIYTSWITFLS
;
A
#
# COMPACT_ATOMS: atom_id res chain seq x y z
N THR A 1 10.72 22.46 17.23
CA THR A 1 12.13 22.89 17.40
C THR A 1 12.19 24.41 17.40
N SER A 2 13.13 24.99 18.13
CA SER A 2 13.36 26.46 18.19
C SER A 2 13.55 27.08 16.79
N ASN A 3 14.01 26.30 15.83
CA ASN A 3 14.32 26.73 14.46
C ASN A 3 13.20 26.48 13.45
N LYS A 4 12.03 26.06 13.88
CA LYS A 4 10.88 25.68 13.01
C LYS A 4 11.19 24.56 11.97
N GLN A 5 12.35 23.90 12.05
CA GLN A 5 12.72 22.78 11.19
C GLN A 5 12.37 21.46 11.86
N SER A 6 11.78 20.54 11.10
CA SER A 6 11.54 19.17 11.51
C SER A 6 12.73 18.27 11.21
N LEU A 7 12.76 17.05 11.76
CA LEU A 7 13.75 16.05 11.38
C LEU A 7 13.71 15.77 9.86
N ASN A 8 12.51 15.67 9.29
CA ASN A 8 12.34 15.40 7.87
C ASN A 8 12.90 16.47 6.92
N ASP A 9 13.03 17.72 7.39
CA ASP A 9 13.64 18.79 6.59
C ASP A 9 15.15 18.57 6.41
N ASN A 10 15.77 17.79 7.30
CA ASN A 10 17.19 17.46 7.29
C ASN A 10 17.49 16.05 6.77
N LEU A 11 16.49 15.29 6.33
CA LEU A 11 16.62 13.95 5.81
C LEU A 11 16.39 13.93 4.28
N LEU A 12 17.18 13.14 3.57
CA LEU A 12 17.00 12.86 2.15
C LEU A 12 15.94 11.76 1.97
N ALA A 13 15.07 11.88 0.95
CA ALA A 13 14.03 10.89 0.69
C ALA A 13 14.60 9.57 0.11
N GLY A 14 15.71 9.65 -0.62
CA GLY A 14 16.19 8.56 -1.46
C GLY A 14 15.46 8.46 -2.80
N ALA A 15 15.93 7.57 -3.67
CA ALA A 15 15.32 7.29 -4.97
C ALA A 15 14.12 6.34 -4.85
N VAL A 16 13.22 6.39 -5.82
CA VAL A 16 12.17 5.36 -5.96
C VAL A 16 12.81 4.13 -6.59
N LEU A 17 12.85 3.00 -5.87
CA LEU A 17 13.48 1.76 -6.31
C LEU A 17 12.48 0.71 -6.80
N GLN A 18 11.24 0.78 -6.36
CA GLN A 18 10.17 -0.13 -6.78
C GLN A 18 9.59 0.27 -8.14
N GLN A 19 8.98 -0.68 -8.81
CA GLN A 19 8.24 -0.44 -10.03
C GLN A 19 6.96 0.36 -9.75
N ASP A 20 6.40 0.97 -10.81
CA ASP A 20 5.13 1.66 -10.68
C ASP A 20 3.98 0.66 -10.45
N LEU A 21 2.95 1.16 -9.76
CA LEU A 21 1.80 0.38 -9.34
C LEU A 21 1.03 -0.25 -10.51
N PHE A 22 0.88 0.50 -11.60
CA PHE A 22 0.18 0.04 -12.80
C PHE A 22 0.88 -1.19 -13.39
N SER A 23 2.21 -1.12 -13.58
CA SER A 23 3.01 -2.23 -14.11
C SER A 23 2.90 -3.50 -13.25
N ILE A 24 2.90 -3.37 -11.93
CA ILE A 24 2.75 -4.50 -11.01
C ILE A 24 1.36 -5.14 -11.14
N ILE A 25 0.29 -4.33 -11.11
CA ILE A 25 -1.08 -4.85 -11.20
C ILE A 25 -1.33 -5.48 -12.57
N VAL A 26 -0.89 -4.86 -13.66
CA VAL A 26 -1.06 -5.42 -15.01
C VAL A 26 -0.33 -6.75 -15.14
N ARG A 27 0.91 -6.84 -14.67
CA ARG A 27 1.68 -8.09 -14.68
C ARG A 27 1.00 -9.18 -13.86
N PHE A 28 0.49 -8.86 -12.68
CA PHE A 28 -0.28 -9.79 -11.87
C PHE A 28 -1.46 -10.40 -12.63
N ARG A 29 -2.04 -9.68 -13.61
CA ARG A 29 -3.15 -10.16 -14.45
C ARG A 29 -2.73 -10.89 -15.73
N THR A 30 -1.43 -11.01 -16.01
CA THR A 30 -0.95 -11.77 -17.20
C THR A 30 -0.74 -13.24 -16.93
N PHE A 31 -0.72 -13.68 -15.68
CA PHE A 31 -0.51 -15.08 -15.30
C PHE A 31 -1.83 -15.83 -15.12
N GLN A 32 -1.78 -17.14 -15.37
CA GLN A 32 -2.91 -18.04 -15.13
C GLN A 32 -3.13 -18.27 -13.62
N TYR A 33 -2.06 -18.48 -12.87
CA TYR A 33 -2.09 -18.66 -11.41
C TYR A 33 -1.39 -17.50 -10.75
N VAL A 34 -2.03 -16.90 -9.75
CA VAL A 34 -1.53 -15.69 -9.10
C VAL A 34 -1.44 -15.86 -7.58
N LEU A 35 -0.50 -15.16 -6.99
CA LEU A 35 -0.23 -15.18 -5.55
C LEU A 35 -0.09 -13.74 -5.03
N ASN A 36 -0.85 -13.44 -3.97
CA ASN A 36 -0.71 -12.23 -3.17
C ASN A 36 -0.24 -12.59 -1.75
N ALA A 37 0.63 -11.78 -1.18
CA ALA A 37 1.07 -11.88 0.21
C ALA A 37 1.55 -10.53 0.73
N ASP A 38 1.68 -10.38 2.04
CA ASP A 38 2.13 -9.15 2.68
C ASP A 38 3.31 -9.41 3.63
N ILE A 39 4.29 -8.49 3.71
CA ILE A 39 5.39 -8.57 4.68
C ILE A 39 4.92 -7.99 6.02
N ALA A 40 4.84 -8.86 7.03
CA ALA A 40 4.40 -8.45 8.35
C ALA A 40 5.33 -7.40 8.98
N LYS A 41 4.77 -6.22 9.28
CA LYS A 41 5.48 -5.15 9.99
C LYS A 41 6.86 -4.81 9.37
N MET A 42 6.96 -4.76 8.05
CA MET A 42 8.19 -4.63 7.28
C MET A 42 9.21 -3.65 7.90
N TYR A 43 8.81 -2.43 8.21
CA TYR A 43 9.70 -1.40 8.76
C TYR A 43 10.28 -1.80 10.13
N ARG A 44 9.51 -2.55 10.94
CA ARG A 44 9.93 -3.00 12.26
C ARG A 44 10.99 -4.12 12.22
N GLN A 45 11.19 -4.75 11.08
CA GLN A 45 12.23 -5.77 10.88
C GLN A 45 13.59 -5.16 10.52
N ILE A 46 13.64 -3.89 10.15
CA ILE A 46 14.86 -3.21 9.69
C ILE A 46 15.48 -2.46 10.87
N LYS A 47 16.66 -2.87 11.28
CA LYS A 47 17.42 -2.20 12.34
C LYS A 47 18.04 -0.91 11.81
N ILE A 48 18.03 0.13 12.65
CA ILE A 48 18.74 1.39 12.40
C ILE A 48 20.13 1.31 13.02
N HIS A 49 21.09 1.92 12.35
CA HIS A 49 22.45 1.97 12.89
C HIS A 49 22.45 2.66 14.27
N PRO A 50 23.20 2.14 15.26
CA PRO A 50 23.18 2.65 16.64
C PRO A 50 23.40 4.17 16.76
N ASN A 51 24.27 4.75 15.93
CA ASN A 51 24.53 6.19 15.94
C ASN A 51 23.32 7.03 15.52
N ASP A 52 22.42 6.47 14.70
CA ASP A 52 21.26 7.17 14.14
C ASP A 52 20.00 7.01 15.00
N THR A 53 20.00 6.07 15.94
CA THR A 53 18.82 5.81 16.81
C THR A 53 18.45 7.01 17.68
N ASN A 54 19.39 7.92 17.98
CA ASN A 54 19.14 9.13 18.74
C ASN A 54 18.21 10.13 18.00
N TYR A 55 18.03 9.99 16.69
CA TYR A 55 17.09 10.79 15.91
C TYR A 55 15.66 10.22 15.95
N GLN A 56 15.47 9.04 16.56
CA GLN A 56 14.18 8.35 16.67
C GLN A 56 13.74 8.19 18.13
N LEU A 57 13.74 9.30 18.88
CA LEU A 57 13.31 9.33 20.26
C LEU A 57 11.81 9.58 20.37
N VAL A 58 11.14 8.86 21.27
CA VAL A 58 9.73 9.06 21.60
C VAL A 58 9.58 9.25 23.11
N LEU A 59 8.65 10.13 23.48
CA LEU A 59 8.26 10.32 24.87
C LEU A 59 7.04 9.46 25.15
N TRP A 60 7.11 8.67 26.22
CA TRP A 60 6.02 7.78 26.59
C TRP A 60 5.86 7.66 28.10
N ARG A 61 4.64 7.47 28.55
CA ARG A 61 4.27 7.02 29.89
C ARG A 61 3.04 6.14 29.80
N ASN A 62 2.93 5.14 30.67
CA ASN A 62 1.79 4.22 30.67
C ASN A 62 0.54 4.86 31.28
N HIS A 63 0.73 5.74 32.28
CA HIS A 63 -0.37 6.44 32.94
C HIS A 63 -0.06 7.95 33.07
N PRO A 64 -1.08 8.84 32.99
CA PRO A 64 -0.89 10.29 33.11
C PRO A 64 -0.18 10.76 34.39
N SER A 65 -0.26 10.01 35.50
CA SER A 65 0.43 10.29 36.75
C SER A 65 1.91 9.91 36.79
N GLU A 66 2.38 9.12 35.81
CA GLU A 66 3.77 8.70 35.74
C GLU A 66 4.64 9.79 35.06
N PRO A 67 5.95 9.83 35.38
CA PRO A 67 6.86 10.72 34.67
C PRO A 67 7.00 10.29 33.21
N LEU A 68 7.20 11.26 32.32
CA LEU A 68 7.52 10.99 30.92
C LEU A 68 8.92 10.40 30.80
N ASN A 69 9.02 9.23 30.17
CA ASN A 69 10.27 8.59 29.84
C ASN A 69 10.60 8.78 28.36
N THR A 70 11.89 8.89 28.07
CA THR A 70 12.38 8.93 26.69
C THR A 70 12.79 7.54 26.26
N TYR A 71 12.18 7.05 25.17
CA TYR A 71 12.51 5.77 24.56
C TYR A 71 13.18 5.98 23.21
N ARG A 72 14.10 5.10 22.88
CA ARG A 72 14.81 5.08 21.61
C ARG A 72 14.24 3.96 20.75
N LEU A 73 13.76 4.29 19.56
CA LEU A 73 13.33 3.30 18.58
C LEU A 73 14.56 2.74 17.86
N LEU A 74 14.70 1.42 17.88
CA LEU A 74 15.89 0.72 17.33
C LEU A 74 15.67 0.24 15.90
N THR A 75 14.45 0.35 15.39
CA THR A 75 14.06 -0.07 14.04
C THR A 75 13.54 1.10 13.24
N LEU A 76 13.47 0.91 11.93
CA LEU A 76 13.03 1.94 10.99
C LEU A 76 11.62 2.45 11.36
N THR A 77 11.49 3.78 11.42
CA THR A 77 10.27 4.44 11.88
C THR A 77 9.45 4.96 10.71
N TYR A 78 8.16 4.65 10.73
CA TYR A 78 7.18 5.19 9.78
C TYR A 78 7.15 6.73 9.85
N GLY A 79 6.95 7.36 8.68
CA GLY A 79 6.85 8.82 8.58
C GLY A 79 8.19 9.56 8.52
N THR A 80 9.33 8.89 8.70
CA THR A 80 10.62 9.47 8.36
C THR A 80 10.80 9.47 6.84
N LYS A 81 11.35 10.57 6.31
CA LYS A 81 11.47 10.81 4.86
C LYS A 81 12.17 9.68 4.07
N PRO A 82 13.26 9.05 4.57
CA PRO A 82 13.92 7.94 3.88
C PRO A 82 13.31 6.57 4.13
N ALA A 83 12.26 6.43 4.96
CA ALA A 83 11.81 5.12 5.42
C ALA A 83 11.44 4.16 4.27
N SER A 84 10.66 4.63 3.30
CA SER A 84 10.26 3.82 2.14
C SER A 84 11.45 3.41 1.28
N PHE A 85 12.41 4.33 1.04
CA PHE A 85 13.64 4.02 0.32
C PHE A 85 14.47 2.95 1.04
N ILE A 86 14.67 3.08 2.35
CA ILE A 86 15.45 2.11 3.13
C ILE A 86 14.77 0.73 3.08
N ALA A 87 13.45 0.67 3.25
CA ALA A 87 12.72 -0.57 3.23
C ALA A 87 12.83 -1.29 1.86
N THR A 88 12.57 -0.59 0.77
CA THR A 88 12.71 -1.16 -0.58
C THR A 88 14.16 -1.49 -0.94
N ARG A 89 15.15 -0.71 -0.43
CA ARG A 89 16.57 -1.02 -0.63
C ARG A 89 17.00 -2.30 0.09
N CYS A 90 16.45 -2.57 1.29
CA CYS A 90 16.69 -3.83 1.99
C CYS A 90 16.16 -5.04 1.21
N LEU A 91 14.95 -4.96 0.64
CA LEU A 91 14.42 -6.02 -0.23
C LEU A 91 15.32 -6.25 -1.45
N LYS A 92 15.71 -5.17 -2.12
CA LYS A 92 16.60 -5.26 -3.29
C LYS A 92 17.95 -5.88 -2.91
N GLU A 93 18.53 -5.51 -1.77
CA GLU A 93 19.78 -6.09 -1.29
C GLU A 93 19.67 -7.60 -1.05
N LEU A 94 18.58 -8.06 -0.42
CA LEU A 94 18.33 -9.49 -0.24
C LEU A 94 18.22 -10.23 -1.58
N ALA A 95 17.53 -9.64 -2.55
CA ALA A 95 17.44 -10.20 -3.89
C ALA A 95 18.81 -10.27 -4.58
N ASP A 96 19.62 -9.21 -4.48
CA ASP A 96 20.96 -9.14 -5.09
C ASP A 96 21.89 -10.21 -4.50
N GLN A 97 21.86 -10.40 -3.18
CA GLN A 97 22.66 -11.41 -2.47
C GLN A 97 22.25 -12.86 -2.79
N ASN A 98 21.00 -13.08 -3.18
CA ASN A 98 20.45 -14.41 -3.47
C ASN A 98 20.33 -14.74 -4.96
N GLN A 99 20.72 -13.82 -5.86
CA GLN A 99 20.56 -13.96 -7.31
C GLN A 99 21.16 -15.24 -7.89
N ALA A 100 22.32 -15.68 -7.39
CA ALA A 100 22.99 -16.89 -7.89
C ALA A 100 22.26 -18.18 -7.51
N ARG A 101 21.60 -18.19 -6.34
CA ARG A 101 20.92 -19.39 -5.81
C ARG A 101 19.45 -19.46 -6.22
N TYR A 102 18.77 -18.31 -6.26
CA TYR A 102 17.34 -18.18 -6.51
C TYR A 102 17.08 -17.10 -7.58
N PRO A 103 17.49 -17.31 -8.83
CA PRO A 103 17.44 -16.26 -9.86
C PRO A 103 16.01 -15.75 -10.13
N VAL A 104 15.04 -16.65 -10.23
CA VAL A 104 13.63 -16.27 -10.49
C VAL A 104 13.03 -15.52 -9.30
N ALA A 105 13.16 -16.05 -8.09
CA ALA A 105 12.62 -15.42 -6.89
C ALA A 105 13.29 -14.06 -6.60
N SER A 106 14.58 -13.91 -6.87
CA SER A 106 15.30 -12.64 -6.74
C SER A 106 14.75 -11.58 -7.71
N GLU A 107 14.44 -11.96 -8.95
CA GLU A 107 13.82 -11.06 -9.91
C GLU A 107 12.39 -10.67 -9.47
N ILE A 108 11.61 -11.62 -8.95
CA ILE A 108 10.27 -11.35 -8.40
C ILE A 108 10.34 -10.36 -7.25
N ILE A 109 11.30 -10.51 -6.32
CA ILE A 109 11.46 -9.55 -5.22
C ILE A 109 11.77 -8.14 -5.72
N ARG A 110 12.53 -7.98 -6.80
CA ARG A 110 12.83 -6.67 -7.38
C ARG A 110 11.65 -6.06 -8.13
N ARG A 111 10.77 -6.89 -8.69
CA ARG A 111 9.82 -6.50 -9.71
C ARG A 111 8.37 -6.48 -9.24
N ASP A 112 8.00 -7.40 -8.34
CA ASP A 112 6.61 -7.72 -8.03
C ASP A 112 6.20 -7.30 -6.61
N PHE A 113 7.06 -6.54 -5.91
CA PHE A 113 6.73 -5.91 -4.64
C PHE A 113 6.36 -4.44 -4.81
N TYR A 114 5.26 -4.05 -4.20
CA TYR A 114 4.93 -2.65 -3.94
C TYR A 114 4.93 -2.43 -2.43
N MET A 115 6.00 -1.84 -1.91
CA MET A 115 6.27 -1.73 -0.47
C MET A 115 6.29 -3.12 0.18
N ASP A 116 5.31 -3.43 1.03
CA ASP A 116 5.14 -4.69 1.74
C ASP A 116 4.24 -5.70 1.03
N ASP A 117 3.55 -5.32 -0.04
CA ASP A 117 2.64 -6.19 -0.80
C ASP A 117 3.37 -6.89 -1.96
N LEU A 118 3.33 -8.21 -2.00
CA LEU A 118 3.76 -9.06 -3.12
C LEU A 118 2.56 -9.38 -4.02
N LEU A 119 2.67 -9.08 -5.31
CA LEU A 119 1.70 -9.48 -6.34
C LEU A 119 2.46 -10.16 -7.49
N THR A 120 2.42 -11.48 -7.53
CA THR A 120 3.14 -12.27 -8.54
C THR A 120 2.28 -13.40 -9.08
N GLY A 121 2.80 -14.18 -10.03
CA GLY A 121 2.10 -15.31 -10.62
C GLY A 121 3.02 -16.18 -11.47
N ALA A 122 2.46 -17.26 -11.96
CA ALA A 122 3.08 -18.19 -12.91
C ALA A 122 2.02 -18.85 -13.81
N ASP A 123 2.47 -19.55 -14.85
CA ASP A 123 1.58 -20.26 -15.77
C ASP A 123 1.38 -21.73 -15.38
N SER A 124 2.11 -22.22 -14.35
CA SER A 124 1.89 -23.53 -13.73
C SER A 124 1.78 -23.43 -12.21
N ILE A 125 1.12 -24.41 -11.60
CA ILE A 125 0.96 -24.51 -10.14
C ILE A 125 2.30 -24.82 -9.48
N GLU A 126 3.08 -25.69 -10.13
CA GLU A 126 4.41 -26.10 -9.70
C GLU A 126 5.36 -24.93 -9.61
N ASP A 127 5.44 -24.11 -10.68
CA ASP A 127 6.29 -22.90 -10.71
C ASP A 127 5.84 -21.89 -9.65
N LEU A 128 4.53 -21.67 -9.49
CA LEU A 128 4.02 -20.73 -8.49
C LEU A 128 4.33 -21.18 -7.06
N THR A 129 4.28 -22.50 -6.82
CA THR A 129 4.64 -23.11 -5.53
C THR A 129 6.14 -22.96 -5.24
N GLU A 130 6.99 -23.18 -6.24
CA GLU A 130 8.43 -22.97 -6.13
C GLU A 130 8.76 -21.49 -5.86
N ILE A 131 8.16 -20.58 -6.62
CA ILE A 131 8.28 -19.12 -6.42
C ILE A 131 7.90 -18.73 -4.98
N LYS A 132 6.75 -19.21 -4.48
CA LYS A 132 6.30 -18.94 -3.09
C LYS A 132 7.36 -19.38 -2.08
N ASN A 133 7.89 -20.60 -2.24
CA ASN A 133 8.87 -21.18 -1.32
C ASN A 133 10.20 -20.41 -1.35
N ASP A 134 10.69 -20.11 -2.54
CA ASP A 134 11.97 -19.44 -2.74
C ASP A 134 11.94 -17.98 -2.29
N VAL A 135 10.88 -17.23 -2.63
CA VAL A 135 10.69 -15.86 -2.14
C VAL A 135 10.62 -15.85 -0.61
N THR A 136 9.87 -16.79 -0.01
CA THR A 136 9.79 -16.92 1.45
C THR A 136 11.15 -17.24 2.06
N ALA A 137 11.95 -18.13 1.45
CA ALA A 137 13.28 -18.49 1.92
C ALA A 137 14.27 -17.30 1.88
N ILE A 138 14.23 -16.50 0.82
CA ILE A 138 15.05 -15.28 0.70
C ILE A 138 14.65 -14.26 1.77
N LEU A 139 13.37 -13.96 1.87
CA LEU A 139 12.87 -12.94 2.81
C LEU A 139 13.14 -13.31 4.28
N LYS A 140 13.03 -14.59 4.61
CA LYS A 140 13.35 -15.11 5.95
C LYS A 140 14.80 -14.85 6.38
N GLN A 141 15.76 -14.79 5.44
CA GLN A 141 17.16 -14.45 5.75
C GLN A 141 17.28 -13.00 6.27
N GLY A 142 16.43 -12.09 5.78
CA GLY A 142 16.30 -10.72 6.27
C GLY A 142 15.33 -10.56 7.44
N GLN A 143 14.84 -11.67 8.03
CA GLN A 143 13.80 -11.70 9.06
C GLN A 143 12.47 -11.08 8.62
N PHE A 144 12.24 -10.96 7.33
CA PHE A 144 10.94 -10.58 6.79
C PHE A 144 10.04 -11.80 6.72
N GLU A 145 8.85 -11.70 7.30
CA GLU A 145 7.86 -12.76 7.34
C GLU A 145 6.72 -12.42 6.38
N LEU A 146 6.52 -13.26 5.34
CA LEU A 146 5.34 -13.17 4.50
C LEU A 146 4.13 -13.79 5.18
N ARG A 147 3.00 -13.10 5.08
CA ARG A 147 1.71 -13.52 5.66
C ARG A 147 0.57 -13.29 4.69
N LYS A 148 -0.63 -13.74 5.08
CA LYS A 148 -1.89 -13.54 4.37
C LYS A 148 -1.82 -14.00 2.91
N PHE A 149 -1.18 -15.12 2.68
CA PHE A 149 -1.12 -15.71 1.36
C PHE A 149 -2.52 -15.93 0.78
N GLN A 150 -2.72 -15.48 -0.45
CA GLN A 150 -3.95 -15.67 -1.21
C GLN A 150 -3.60 -15.98 -2.66
N SER A 151 -4.37 -16.90 -3.25
CA SER A 151 -4.18 -17.34 -4.63
C SER A 151 -5.55 -17.66 -5.24
N ASN A 152 -5.67 -17.55 -6.57
CA ASN A 152 -6.80 -18.12 -7.29
C ASN A 152 -6.71 -19.66 -7.39
N GLU A 153 -5.58 -20.27 -6.95
CA GLU A 153 -5.38 -21.72 -6.83
C GLU A 153 -5.12 -22.11 -5.37
N LEU A 154 -6.07 -22.85 -4.76
CA LEU A 154 -6.02 -23.20 -3.35
C LEU A 154 -4.87 -24.11 -2.96
N SER A 155 -4.43 -25.00 -3.87
CA SER A 155 -3.33 -25.93 -3.61
C SER A 155 -2.01 -25.22 -3.30
N VAL A 156 -1.80 -24.02 -3.85
CA VAL A 156 -0.61 -23.20 -3.60
C VAL A 156 -0.55 -22.68 -2.17
N VAL A 157 -1.70 -22.39 -1.54
CA VAL A 157 -1.79 -21.82 -0.19
C VAL A 157 -2.02 -22.85 0.91
N SER A 158 -2.54 -24.05 0.57
CA SER A 158 -2.94 -25.08 1.54
C SER A 158 -1.77 -25.93 2.04
N ASN A 159 -0.62 -25.92 1.39
CA ASN A 159 0.50 -26.78 1.70
C ASN A 159 1.43 -26.15 2.75
N ASN A 160 1.29 -26.61 4.01
CA ASN A 160 2.28 -26.47 5.10
C ASN A 160 2.46 -25.09 5.77
N ASP A 161 1.51 -24.20 5.74
CA ASP A 161 1.58 -23.03 6.61
C ASP A 161 1.18 -23.41 8.04
N ASN A 162 2.14 -24.02 8.81
CA ASN A 162 2.09 -24.18 10.27
C ASN A 162 2.18 -22.81 10.98
N PHE A 163 1.45 -21.84 10.49
CA PHE A 163 1.31 -20.55 11.15
C PHE A 163 -0.05 -20.51 11.86
N HIS A 164 0.02 -20.32 13.17
CA HIS A 164 -1.07 -20.09 14.09
C HIS A 164 -1.87 -18.80 13.76
N ASP A 165 -2.16 -18.54 12.51
CA ASP A 165 -3.18 -17.56 12.13
C ASP A 165 -4.42 -18.35 11.71
N SER A 166 -5.29 -18.60 12.72
CA SER A 166 -6.60 -19.23 12.59
C SER A 166 -7.60 -18.48 11.69
N ASN A 167 -7.10 -17.72 10.73
CA ASN A 167 -7.86 -16.89 9.81
C ASN A 167 -7.60 -17.20 8.32
N VAL A 168 -7.18 -18.42 7.98
CA VAL A 168 -7.42 -18.92 6.62
C VAL A 168 -8.91 -19.28 6.53
N GLN A 169 -9.75 -18.26 6.64
CA GLN A 169 -11.17 -18.41 6.35
C GLN A 169 -11.31 -18.36 4.83
N LEU A 170 -11.48 -19.54 4.25
CA LEU A 170 -12.06 -19.77 2.94
C LEU A 170 -13.49 -19.19 2.91
N HIS A 171 -13.59 -17.88 2.88
CA HIS A 171 -14.89 -17.22 2.67
C HIS A 171 -15.14 -17.14 1.18
N LYS A 172 -16.11 -17.90 0.72
CA LYS A 172 -16.57 -17.98 -0.67
C LYS A 172 -16.94 -16.65 -1.33
N ASP A 173 -16.98 -15.54 -0.58
CA ASP A 173 -17.47 -14.24 -1.06
C ASP A 173 -16.66 -13.04 -0.53
N LYS A 174 -15.39 -13.21 -0.14
CA LYS A 174 -14.60 -12.09 0.39
C LYS A 174 -13.62 -11.53 -0.63
N PHE A 175 -13.91 -10.31 -1.07
CA PHE A 175 -12.93 -9.48 -1.76
C PHE A 175 -11.76 -9.16 -0.84
N THR A 176 -10.55 -9.30 -1.37
CA THR A 176 -9.33 -8.84 -0.71
C THR A 176 -8.92 -7.51 -1.30
N LYS A 177 -8.55 -6.57 -0.43
CA LYS A 177 -7.99 -5.29 -0.89
C LYS A 177 -6.51 -5.49 -1.26
N ILE A 178 -6.20 -5.28 -2.52
CA ILE A 178 -4.85 -5.29 -3.06
C ILE A 178 -4.56 -3.94 -3.72
N LEU A 179 -3.62 -3.19 -3.18
CA LEU A 179 -3.13 -1.92 -3.74
C LEU A 179 -4.26 -0.93 -4.14
N GLY A 180 -5.37 -0.91 -3.35
CA GLY A 180 -6.51 -0.02 -3.57
C GLY A 180 -7.61 -0.56 -4.47
N LEU A 181 -7.47 -1.76 -5.00
CA LEU A 181 -8.49 -2.52 -5.70
C LEU A 181 -9.05 -3.63 -4.82
N CYS A 182 -10.19 -4.18 -5.19
CA CYS A 182 -10.76 -5.38 -4.61
C CYS A 182 -10.54 -6.56 -5.55
N TRP A 183 -9.84 -7.58 -5.09
CA TRP A 183 -9.65 -8.82 -5.81
C TRP A 183 -10.48 -9.93 -5.20
N ASN A 184 -11.18 -10.67 -6.04
CA ASN A 184 -11.85 -11.90 -5.66
C ASN A 184 -11.05 -13.09 -6.22
N PRO A 185 -10.32 -13.84 -5.37
CA PRO A 185 -9.50 -14.96 -5.84
C PRO A 185 -10.32 -16.13 -6.39
N THR A 186 -11.58 -16.31 -5.98
CA THR A 186 -12.42 -17.44 -6.42
C THR A 186 -12.86 -17.32 -7.88
N VAL A 187 -13.23 -16.12 -8.31
CA VAL A 187 -13.62 -15.83 -9.71
C VAL A 187 -12.54 -15.09 -10.48
N ASP A 188 -11.44 -14.81 -9.80
CA ASP A 188 -10.25 -14.14 -10.30
C ASP A 188 -10.53 -12.84 -11.04
N ASN A 189 -11.31 -11.95 -10.43
CA ASN A 189 -11.59 -10.63 -10.97
C ASN A 189 -11.11 -9.51 -10.05
N LEU A 190 -10.74 -8.38 -10.67
CA LEU A 190 -10.47 -7.12 -10.00
C LEU A 190 -11.69 -6.21 -10.13
N SER A 191 -12.02 -5.50 -9.06
CA SER A 191 -13.09 -4.53 -9.02
C SER A 191 -12.70 -3.30 -8.21
N TYR A 192 -13.41 -2.19 -8.44
CA TYR A 192 -13.31 -1.00 -7.61
C TYR A 192 -14.37 -1.04 -6.51
N GLU A 193 -13.98 -0.73 -5.30
CA GLU A 193 -14.91 -0.48 -4.18
C GLU A 193 -14.81 1.00 -3.81
N ILE A 194 -15.76 1.80 -4.29
CA ILE A 194 -15.81 3.23 -3.98
C ILE A 194 -16.78 3.43 -2.82
N ILE A 195 -16.23 3.63 -1.62
CA ILE A 195 -17.01 3.96 -0.43
C ILE A 195 -16.79 5.42 -0.10
N LEU A 196 -17.73 6.26 -0.50
CA LEU A 196 -17.71 7.68 -0.16
C LEU A 196 -18.10 7.87 1.31
N LYS A 197 -17.15 8.33 2.12
CA LYS A 197 -17.36 8.58 3.55
C LYS A 197 -17.56 10.07 3.81
N ASN A 198 -18.39 10.37 4.81
CA ASN A 198 -18.57 11.74 5.31
C ASN A 198 -18.94 12.74 4.20
N ILE A 199 -19.93 12.40 3.36
CA ILE A 199 -20.45 13.34 2.36
C ILE A 199 -21.12 14.50 3.15
N PRO A 200 -20.61 15.74 3.05
CA PRO A 200 -21.19 16.85 3.78
C PRO A 200 -22.59 17.20 3.25
N ASN A 201 -23.52 17.53 4.15
CA ASN A 201 -24.85 17.98 3.76
C ASN A 201 -24.84 19.30 2.96
N LYS A 202 -23.86 20.16 3.24
CA LYS A 202 -23.64 21.41 2.51
C LYS A 202 -22.67 21.18 1.36
N VAL A 203 -23.12 21.38 0.14
CA VAL A 203 -22.28 21.29 -1.06
C VAL A 203 -21.45 22.56 -1.18
N THR A 204 -20.14 22.41 -1.05
CA THR A 204 -19.13 23.48 -1.13
C THR A 204 -17.97 23.03 -1.99
N LYS A 205 -17.13 23.96 -2.42
CA LYS A 205 -15.90 23.65 -3.15
C LYS A 205 -15.01 22.64 -2.41
N ARG A 206 -14.87 22.81 -1.08
CA ARG A 206 -14.14 21.89 -0.21
C ARG A 206 -14.79 20.51 -0.18
N ALA A 207 -16.11 20.44 -0.07
CA ALA A 207 -16.85 19.18 -0.04
C ALA A 207 -16.67 18.39 -1.35
N ILE A 208 -16.85 19.05 -2.50
CA ILE A 208 -16.68 18.43 -3.82
C ILE A 208 -15.25 17.88 -4.00
N LEU A 209 -14.24 18.69 -3.66
CA LEU A 209 -12.84 18.25 -3.74
C LEU A 209 -12.57 17.05 -2.82
N SER A 210 -13.04 17.11 -1.56
CA SER A 210 -12.84 16.06 -0.57
C SER A 210 -13.48 14.73 -0.99
N VAL A 211 -14.68 14.76 -1.57
CA VAL A 211 -15.37 13.56 -2.06
C VAL A 211 -14.68 13.02 -3.31
N THR A 212 -14.35 13.89 -4.27
CA THR A 212 -13.63 13.48 -5.49
C THR A 212 -12.28 12.82 -5.15
N ALA A 213 -11.56 13.34 -4.16
CA ALA A 213 -10.27 12.80 -3.71
C ALA A 213 -10.36 11.42 -3.04
N GLN A 214 -11.56 10.94 -2.69
CA GLN A 214 -11.77 9.58 -2.17
C GLN A 214 -11.81 8.52 -3.28
N ILE A 215 -11.96 8.94 -4.54
CA ILE A 215 -11.96 8.01 -5.69
C ILE A 215 -10.50 7.73 -6.04
N PHE A 216 -10.01 6.54 -5.63
CA PHE A 216 -8.67 6.08 -5.95
C PHE A 216 -8.73 5.18 -7.20
N ASP A 217 -7.99 5.56 -8.23
CA ASP A 217 -7.98 4.89 -9.54
C ASP A 217 -6.54 4.55 -9.97
N PRO A 218 -5.98 3.46 -9.45
CA PRO A 218 -4.59 3.08 -9.73
C PRO A 218 -4.36 2.64 -11.18
N LEU A 219 -5.40 2.23 -11.89
CA LEU A 219 -5.32 1.77 -13.29
C LEU A 219 -5.79 2.83 -14.31
N GLY A 220 -6.36 3.95 -13.85
CA GLY A 220 -6.88 4.98 -14.74
C GLY A 220 -8.21 4.63 -15.45
N LEU A 221 -8.86 3.51 -15.07
CA LEU A 221 -10.09 3.03 -15.72
C LEU A 221 -11.32 3.87 -15.36
N LEU A 222 -11.27 4.58 -14.22
CA LEU A 222 -12.31 5.53 -13.80
C LEU A 222 -12.06 6.96 -14.33
N GLY A 223 -11.09 7.12 -15.23
CA GLY A 223 -10.71 8.40 -15.82
C GLY A 223 -11.88 9.27 -16.29
N PRO A 224 -12.87 8.75 -17.04
CA PRO A 224 -14.05 9.53 -17.47
C PRO A 224 -14.87 10.07 -16.29
N ILE A 225 -15.08 9.27 -15.24
CA ILE A 225 -15.81 9.65 -14.03
C ILE A 225 -15.05 10.75 -13.28
N ILE A 226 -13.75 10.55 -13.05
CA ILE A 226 -12.88 11.52 -12.38
C ILE A 226 -12.80 12.82 -13.18
N MET A 227 -12.76 12.74 -14.52
CA MET A 227 -12.75 13.93 -15.39
C MET A 227 -14.04 14.74 -15.22
N HIS A 228 -15.19 14.10 -15.13
CA HIS A 228 -16.45 14.81 -14.89
C HIS A 228 -16.42 15.59 -13.57
N ALA A 229 -15.96 14.98 -12.47
CA ALA A 229 -15.79 15.68 -11.20
C ALA A 229 -14.79 16.85 -11.30
N LYS A 230 -13.67 16.66 -12.02
CA LYS A 230 -12.68 17.72 -12.26
C LYS A 230 -13.24 18.89 -13.07
N LEU A 231 -14.12 18.66 -14.04
CA LEU A 231 -14.80 19.71 -14.79
C LEU A 231 -15.73 20.54 -13.89
N ILE A 232 -16.45 19.91 -12.96
CA ILE A 232 -17.25 20.63 -11.96
C ILE A 232 -16.33 21.52 -11.10
N LEU A 233 -15.21 21.00 -10.62
CA LEU A 233 -14.22 21.77 -9.86
C LEU A 233 -13.63 22.92 -10.67
N GLN A 234 -13.31 22.72 -11.95
CA GLN A 234 -12.79 23.77 -12.83
C GLN A 234 -13.77 24.95 -12.96
N ARG A 235 -15.07 24.67 -13.12
CA ARG A 235 -16.12 25.71 -13.12
C ARG A 235 -16.14 26.50 -11.81
N LEU A 236 -15.99 25.82 -10.66
CA LEU A 236 -15.92 26.46 -9.34
C LEU A 236 -14.69 27.38 -9.18
N TRP A 237 -13.56 27.01 -9.82
CA TRP A 237 -12.37 27.87 -9.81
C TRP A 237 -12.58 29.17 -10.58
N THR A 238 -13.26 29.12 -11.71
CA THR A 238 -13.54 30.32 -12.55
C THR A 238 -14.49 31.30 -11.84
N LEU A 239 -15.40 30.78 -11.00
CA LEU A 239 -16.34 31.61 -10.23
C LEU A 239 -15.71 32.30 -9.00
N LYS A 240 -14.43 31.99 -8.68
CA LYS A 240 -13.68 32.55 -7.55
C LYS A 240 -14.39 32.41 -6.17
N LEU A 241 -15.25 31.41 -6.01
CA LEU A 241 -15.94 31.11 -4.76
C LEU A 241 -14.96 30.74 -3.65
N GLY A 242 -15.28 31.11 -2.42
CA GLY A 242 -14.58 30.67 -1.22
C GLY A 242 -14.75 29.17 -0.98
N TRP A 243 -13.87 28.59 -0.17
CA TRP A 243 -13.83 27.14 0.08
C TRP A 243 -15.10 26.58 0.72
N ASP A 244 -15.76 27.37 1.56
CA ASP A 244 -16.88 26.94 2.39
C ASP A 244 -18.19 27.66 2.03
N GLU A 245 -18.20 28.41 0.93
CA GLU A 245 -19.39 29.02 0.34
C GLU A 245 -20.25 27.96 -0.33
N SER A 246 -21.58 28.16 -0.31
CA SER A 246 -22.51 27.32 -1.06
C SER A 246 -22.32 27.52 -2.55
N VAL A 247 -22.34 26.42 -3.30
CA VAL A 247 -22.19 26.47 -4.77
C VAL A 247 -23.48 26.97 -5.44
N PRO A 248 -23.39 27.57 -6.65
CA PRO A 248 -24.55 27.92 -7.46
C PRO A 248 -25.45 26.71 -7.79
N ALA A 249 -26.74 26.98 -8.03
CA ALA A 249 -27.74 25.93 -8.22
C ALA A 249 -27.44 24.98 -9.39
N ASP A 250 -26.89 25.48 -10.48
CA ASP A 250 -26.50 24.68 -11.66
C ASP A 250 -25.34 23.72 -11.34
N ILE A 251 -24.37 24.17 -10.55
CA ILE A 251 -23.25 23.33 -10.07
C ILE A 251 -23.76 22.34 -9.04
N TYR A 252 -24.63 22.75 -8.14
CA TYR A 252 -25.27 21.85 -7.19
C TYR A 252 -25.99 20.71 -7.90
N THR A 253 -26.81 21.01 -8.90
CA THR A 253 -27.53 20.00 -9.70
C THR A 253 -26.52 19.06 -10.40
N SER A 254 -25.50 19.59 -11.05
CA SER A 254 -24.45 18.79 -11.70
C SER A 254 -23.73 17.85 -10.72
N TRP A 255 -23.47 18.34 -9.49
CA TRP A 255 -22.83 17.53 -8.47
C TRP A 255 -23.74 16.41 -7.92
N ILE A 256 -25.01 16.69 -7.68
CA ILE A 256 -25.95 15.66 -7.22
C ILE A 256 -26.16 14.58 -8.29
N THR A 257 -26.24 14.97 -9.57
CA THR A 257 -26.28 14.01 -10.69
C THR A 257 -25.01 13.17 -10.79
N PHE A 258 -23.84 13.74 -10.45
CA PHE A 258 -22.59 12.98 -10.41
C PHE A 258 -22.56 11.93 -9.27
N LEU A 259 -23.25 12.19 -8.17
CA LEU A 259 -23.29 11.27 -7.01
C LEU A 259 -24.36 10.19 -7.14
N SER A 260 -25.36 10.34 -8.03
CA SER A 260 -26.42 9.36 -8.30
C SER A 260 -25.96 8.24 -9.22
#